data_480f7d0a738c1629d2920cd784290799
#
_entry.id   480f7d0a738c1629d2920cd784290799
#
_cell.length_a   1.000
_cell.length_b   1.000
_cell.length_c   1.000
_cell.angle_alpha   90.00
_cell.angle_beta   90.00
_cell.angle_gamma   90.00
#
_symmetry.space_group_name_H-M   'P 1'
#
loop_
_entity.id
_entity.type
_entity.pdbx_description
1 polymer ?
#
loop_
_entity_poly.entity_id
_entity_poly.type
_entity_poly.pdbx_seq_one_letter_code
_entity_poly.pdbx_strand_id
1 'polypeptide(L)'
;ILLFITVLKAQIVAPNRFALKTTLEDTFLTEGLTSNVVAEIRTMGDSLTWFGTGQGLALHDGHRIYAYQKAADSLSDGQFTNLVPQGGIPAIAVMGDTMAVAYSGDDGSIQVGYGITLTYAAEDTTGITWTYLKQPVDNEADTLKPFGEGYYRQLPVTVPQANVTYDAHISGDFLWIASWAGGLRRYHLTKRAWENVPLPMDGQDSLSLCEGFDETPDGKSVLPDYYLNPRDPGDGGNHNHKAFSVIAFGDTVWVGTANGINKGILIKEIVEIQPGVFEILNCVEWEHYSYPEDGLSGNFVVGLAKQFWNGQITIWAASMNAESIGEIRGLSYTRDGGASWRTALLGERVYNVFAKDSLVLAATSSGLWKSLDGENWAKFETAIDTTFMAQNQILTDIVYTAVLDERDTIPKLWIGTPDGVALSSDMH
;
A
#
# COMPACT_ATOMS: atom_id res chain seq x y z
N ILE A 1 3.69 26.44 46.82
CA ILE A 1 3.50 25.29 45.91
C ILE A 1 3.71 25.84 44.51
N LEU A 2 4.93 25.62 43.95
CA LEU A 2 5.22 25.99 42.58
C LEU A 2 4.70 24.82 41.70
N LEU A 3 3.67 25.11 40.91
CA LEU A 3 3.21 24.20 39.87
C LEU A 3 4.18 24.33 38.68
N PHE A 4 5.00 23.30 38.42
CA PHE A 4 5.72 23.18 37.17
C PHE A 4 4.72 22.69 36.11
N ILE A 5 4.26 23.60 35.26
CA ILE A 5 3.54 23.27 34.03
C ILE A 5 4.62 22.91 33.02
N THR A 6 4.82 21.60 32.77
CA THR A 6 5.58 21.14 31.62
C THR A 6 4.72 21.38 30.36
N VAL A 7 5.05 22.45 29.66
CA VAL A 7 4.47 22.71 28.32
C VAL A 7 5.05 21.68 27.36
N LEU A 8 4.29 20.65 27.04
CA LEU A 8 4.57 19.75 25.94
C LEU A 8 4.49 20.56 24.63
N LYS A 9 5.60 20.69 23.95
CA LYS A 9 5.67 21.36 22.65
C LYS A 9 5.33 20.32 21.57
N ALA A 10 4.08 20.27 21.13
CA ALA A 10 3.79 19.70 19.81
C ALA A 10 4.45 20.62 18.77
N GLN A 11 5.37 20.08 18.02
CA GLN A 11 6.06 20.84 16.99
C GLN A 11 5.19 20.78 15.74
N ILE A 12 4.39 21.82 15.50
CA ILE A 12 3.72 22.01 14.20
C ILE A 12 4.83 22.36 13.22
N VAL A 13 5.13 21.44 12.31
CA VAL A 13 6.03 21.72 11.19
C VAL A 13 5.22 22.47 10.13
N ALA A 14 5.34 23.79 10.11
CA ALA A 14 4.78 24.59 9.05
C ALA A 14 5.57 24.33 7.75
N PRO A 15 4.91 24.18 6.58
CA PRO A 15 5.62 23.95 5.33
C PRO A 15 6.46 25.15 4.97
N ASN A 16 7.75 24.94 4.74
CA ASN A 16 8.61 25.98 4.20
C ASN A 16 8.33 26.15 2.70
N ARG A 17 8.23 27.39 2.24
CA ARG A 17 8.17 27.71 0.80
C ARG A 17 9.54 27.45 0.19
N PHE A 18 9.61 26.54 -0.77
CA PHE A 18 10.87 26.15 -1.42
C PHE A 18 11.18 27.07 -2.59
N ALA A 19 12.43 27.57 -2.60
CA ALA A 19 13.04 28.06 -3.82
C ALA A 19 13.82 26.89 -4.45
N LEU A 20 13.62 26.64 -5.73
CA LEU A 20 14.44 25.70 -6.49
C LEU A 20 15.90 26.14 -6.40
N LYS A 21 16.73 25.36 -5.70
CA LYS A 21 18.19 25.50 -5.79
C LYS A 21 18.64 24.79 -7.05
N THR A 22 19.26 25.52 -7.96
CA THR A 22 19.76 25.00 -9.25
C THR A 22 21.17 24.43 -9.16
N THR A 23 21.66 24.01 -8.02
CA THR A 23 22.97 23.35 -7.88
C THR A 23 22.79 21.85 -7.96
N LEU A 24 23.51 21.22 -8.86
CA LEU A 24 23.60 19.78 -9.09
C LEU A 24 24.34 19.07 -7.94
N GLU A 25 23.71 18.98 -6.79
CA GLU A 25 24.10 18.06 -5.72
C GLU A 25 23.30 16.77 -5.89
N ASP A 26 23.91 15.60 -5.72
CA ASP A 26 23.28 14.29 -5.94
C ASP A 26 22.08 14.02 -5.04
N THR A 27 22.02 14.67 -3.88
CA THR A 27 20.89 14.59 -2.94
C THR A 27 20.62 15.97 -2.36
N PHE A 28 19.33 16.38 -2.38
CA PHE A 28 18.89 17.65 -1.81
C PHE A 28 18.04 17.35 -0.57
N LEU A 29 18.48 17.84 0.58
CA LEU A 29 17.71 17.82 1.80
C LEU A 29 17.36 19.25 2.18
N THR A 30 16.09 19.60 2.11
CA THR A 30 15.57 20.88 2.55
C THR A 30 14.68 20.63 3.77
N GLU A 31 14.87 21.41 4.86
CA GLU A 31 14.09 21.23 6.07
C GLU A 31 12.58 21.41 5.82
N GLY A 32 11.77 20.44 6.31
CA GLY A 32 10.33 20.41 6.21
C GLY A 32 9.79 19.28 5.32
N LEU A 33 8.47 19.21 5.22
CA LEU A 33 7.75 18.30 4.32
C LEU A 33 7.77 18.83 2.89
N THR A 34 7.63 17.92 1.92
CA THR A 34 7.43 18.31 0.51
C THR A 34 6.01 18.81 0.24
N SER A 35 5.03 18.38 1.04
CA SER A 35 3.63 18.83 0.99
C SER A 35 2.97 18.58 2.34
N ASN A 36 1.89 19.31 2.62
CA ASN A 36 1.10 19.10 3.84
C ASN A 36 0.29 17.80 3.83
N VAL A 37 -0.06 17.28 2.66
CA VAL A 37 -0.75 15.99 2.58
C VAL A 37 0.24 14.87 2.90
N VAL A 38 0.03 14.14 3.99
CA VAL A 38 0.83 12.99 4.38
C VAL A 38 -0.05 11.76 4.38
N ALA A 39 0.10 10.94 3.34
CA ALA A 39 -0.72 9.75 3.10
C ALA A 39 -0.06 8.46 3.60
N GLU A 40 1.27 8.41 3.64
CA GLU A 40 2.04 7.25 4.02
C GLU A 40 3.12 7.58 5.05
N ILE A 41 3.31 6.70 6.01
CA ILE A 41 4.38 6.76 7.01
C ILE A 41 4.99 5.38 7.18
N ARG A 42 6.32 5.30 7.10
CA ARG A 42 7.05 4.05 7.37
C ARG A 42 8.27 4.33 8.24
N THR A 43 8.39 3.58 9.32
CA THR A 43 9.58 3.58 10.19
C THR A 43 10.59 2.56 9.67
N MET A 44 11.88 2.89 9.73
CA MET A 44 12.95 2.05 9.22
C MET A 44 14.22 2.20 10.07
N GLY A 45 14.97 1.12 10.22
CA GLY A 45 16.20 1.10 11.02
C GLY A 45 16.00 1.62 12.44
N ASP A 46 17.02 2.22 13.01
CA ASP A 46 17.01 2.68 14.41
C ASP A 46 16.32 4.04 14.61
N SER A 47 16.26 4.89 13.58
CA SER A 47 15.79 6.28 13.75
C SER A 47 15.04 6.88 12.57
N LEU A 48 15.07 6.26 11.40
CA LEU A 48 14.51 6.87 10.20
C LEU A 48 12.98 6.70 10.12
N THR A 49 12.30 7.76 9.72
CA THR A 49 10.87 7.71 9.40
C THR A 49 10.63 8.39 8.07
N TRP A 50 10.11 7.64 7.12
CA TRP A 50 9.79 8.11 5.78
C TRP A 50 8.33 8.53 5.69
N PHE A 51 8.09 9.66 5.03
CA PHE A 51 6.77 10.22 4.80
C PHE A 51 6.48 10.29 3.31
N GLY A 52 5.42 9.63 2.88
CA GLY A 52 4.83 9.80 1.55
C GLY A 52 3.85 10.96 1.58
N THR A 53 4.17 12.00 0.81
CA THR A 53 3.35 13.21 0.77
C THR A 53 2.65 13.40 -0.57
N GLY A 54 1.77 14.39 -0.66
CA GLY A 54 1.09 14.73 -1.92
C GLY A 54 2.03 15.25 -3.03
N GLN A 55 3.30 15.57 -2.72
CA GLN A 55 4.27 16.12 -3.70
C GLN A 55 5.69 15.59 -3.50
N GLY A 56 5.85 14.37 -3.07
CA GLY A 56 7.14 13.72 -2.95
C GLY A 56 7.40 13.08 -1.59
N LEU A 57 8.64 12.66 -1.42
CA LEU A 57 9.11 11.93 -0.26
C LEU A 57 9.74 12.88 0.76
N ALA A 58 9.50 12.66 2.03
CA ALA A 58 10.21 13.33 3.12
C ALA A 58 10.77 12.32 4.11
N LEU A 59 11.81 12.71 4.83
CA LEU A 59 12.54 11.88 5.77
C LEU A 59 12.70 12.59 7.10
N HIS A 60 12.42 11.88 8.19
CA HIS A 60 12.86 12.26 9.54
C HIS A 60 14.07 11.40 9.93
N ASP A 61 15.16 12.05 10.31
CA ASP A 61 16.45 11.43 10.63
C ASP A 61 16.66 11.14 12.13
N GLY A 62 15.58 11.18 12.92
CA GLY A 62 15.62 11.12 14.37
C GLY A 62 15.60 12.51 15.03
N HIS A 63 15.90 13.58 14.29
CA HIS A 63 15.99 14.96 14.81
C HIS A 63 15.12 15.95 14.04
N ARG A 64 15.12 15.87 12.72
CA ARG A 64 14.45 16.83 11.82
C ARG A 64 13.78 16.13 10.66
N ILE A 65 12.79 16.79 10.09
CA ILE A 65 12.14 16.37 8.84
C ILE A 65 12.79 17.13 7.68
N TYR A 66 13.11 16.40 6.64
CA TYR A 66 13.66 16.93 5.40
C TYR A 66 12.83 16.49 4.20
N ALA A 67 12.60 17.40 3.29
CA ALA A 67 12.15 17.04 1.94
C ALA A 67 13.27 16.25 1.26
N TYR A 68 12.96 15.06 0.76
CA TYR A 68 13.93 14.19 0.12
C TYR A 68 13.77 14.26 -1.39
N GLN A 69 14.83 14.70 -2.07
CA GLN A 69 14.91 14.74 -3.53
C GLN A 69 16.29 14.24 -3.96
N LYS A 70 16.35 13.50 -5.04
CA LYS A 70 17.62 13.04 -5.61
C LYS A 70 17.63 13.33 -7.10
N ALA A 71 18.75 13.86 -7.61
CA ALA A 71 18.94 14.07 -9.02
C ALA A 71 18.99 12.73 -9.75
N ALA A 72 18.37 12.66 -10.92
CA ALA A 72 18.46 11.50 -11.79
C ALA A 72 19.75 11.50 -12.57
N ASP A 73 20.44 10.35 -12.61
CA ASP A 73 21.56 10.10 -13.48
C ASP A 73 21.05 9.51 -14.81
N SER A 74 21.41 10.15 -15.91
CA SER A 74 21.11 9.65 -17.26
C SER A 74 22.13 8.60 -17.68
N LEU A 75 21.68 7.41 -18.01
CA LEU A 75 22.51 6.38 -18.63
C LEU A 75 22.53 6.53 -20.15
N SER A 76 23.58 5.99 -20.78
CA SER A 76 23.80 6.07 -22.24
C SER A 76 22.72 5.38 -23.09
N ASP A 77 21.91 4.49 -22.49
CA ASP A 77 20.79 3.77 -23.11
C ASP A 77 19.44 4.46 -22.93
N GLY A 78 19.43 5.68 -22.35
CA GLY A 78 18.21 6.43 -22.07
C GLY A 78 17.47 5.97 -20.81
N GLN A 79 18.04 5.05 -20.03
CA GLN A 79 17.55 4.73 -18.71
C GLN A 79 18.04 5.75 -17.69
N PHE A 80 17.32 5.87 -16.58
CA PHE A 80 17.70 6.73 -15.47
C PHE A 80 18.01 5.88 -14.24
N THR A 81 19.17 6.08 -13.66
CA THR A 81 19.47 5.64 -12.29
C THR A 81 19.24 6.81 -11.35
N ASN A 82 19.00 6.49 -10.08
CA ASN A 82 18.72 7.49 -9.03
C ASN A 82 17.51 8.40 -9.31
N LEU A 83 16.65 8.04 -10.26
CA LEU A 83 15.44 8.80 -10.52
C LEU A 83 14.49 8.66 -9.33
N VAL A 84 14.21 9.76 -8.68
CA VAL A 84 13.13 9.91 -7.70
C VAL A 84 12.09 10.82 -8.34
N PRO A 85 11.01 10.28 -8.91
CA PRO A 85 10.00 11.08 -9.60
C PRO A 85 9.38 12.12 -8.68
N GLN A 86 8.92 13.23 -9.25
CA GLN A 86 8.09 14.20 -8.54
C GLN A 86 6.63 13.78 -8.67
N GLY A 87 5.88 13.90 -7.58
CA GLY A 87 4.47 13.55 -7.55
C GLY A 87 4.02 13.11 -6.16
N GLY A 88 2.75 12.79 -6.01
CA GLY A 88 2.21 12.19 -4.80
C GLY A 88 2.78 10.80 -4.55
N ILE A 89 2.95 10.45 -3.29
CA ILE A 89 3.41 9.15 -2.84
C ILE A 89 2.22 8.37 -2.28
N PRO A 90 1.56 7.53 -3.07
CA PRO A 90 0.43 6.73 -2.61
C PRO A 90 0.84 5.50 -1.81
N ALA A 91 2.07 4.99 -1.99
CA ALA A 91 2.52 3.79 -1.32
C ALA A 91 4.03 3.78 -1.06
N ILE A 92 4.40 3.28 0.12
CA ILE A 92 5.78 2.96 0.51
C ILE A 92 5.80 1.54 1.08
N ALA A 93 6.60 0.66 0.50
CA ALA A 93 6.84 -0.69 1.02
C ALA A 93 8.26 -0.80 1.58
N VAL A 94 8.40 -1.44 2.74
CA VAL A 94 9.69 -1.65 3.41
C VAL A 94 9.85 -3.09 3.88
N MET A 95 11.07 -3.63 3.75
CA MET A 95 11.45 -4.92 4.32
C MET A 95 12.97 -4.89 4.61
N GLY A 96 13.32 -4.83 5.89
CA GLY A 96 14.71 -4.58 6.29
C GLY A 96 15.20 -3.27 5.71
N ASP A 97 16.34 -3.26 5.03
CA ASP A 97 16.92 -2.09 4.36
C ASP A 97 16.40 -1.88 2.91
N THR A 98 15.49 -2.74 2.46
CA THR A 98 14.86 -2.61 1.14
C THR A 98 13.62 -1.75 1.23
N MET A 99 13.54 -0.75 0.34
CA MET A 99 12.39 0.15 0.24
C MET A 99 11.97 0.36 -1.21
N ALA A 100 10.66 0.28 -1.45
CA ALA A 100 10.03 0.66 -2.71
C ALA A 100 9.05 1.82 -2.48
N VAL A 101 9.08 2.81 -3.36
CA VAL A 101 8.24 4.02 -3.29
C VAL A 101 7.52 4.20 -4.61
N ALA A 102 6.21 4.26 -4.57
CA ALA A 102 5.36 4.52 -5.74
C ALA A 102 5.07 6.01 -5.89
N TYR A 103 4.95 6.45 -7.13
CA TYR A 103 4.70 7.86 -7.47
C TYR A 103 3.51 7.99 -8.40
N SER A 104 2.69 9.01 -8.17
CA SER A 104 1.55 9.35 -9.00
C SER A 104 1.38 10.84 -9.16
N GLY A 105 0.64 11.24 -10.17
CA GLY A 105 0.28 12.62 -10.41
C GLY A 105 -0.85 12.72 -11.41
N ASP A 106 -1.15 13.92 -11.85
CA ASP A 106 -2.20 14.20 -12.81
C ASP A 106 -1.61 14.61 -14.15
N ASP A 107 -2.12 14.03 -15.22
CA ASP A 107 -1.89 14.47 -16.59
C ASP A 107 -3.20 15.08 -17.12
N GLY A 108 -3.38 16.35 -16.86
CA GLY A 108 -4.62 17.06 -17.15
C GLY A 108 -5.77 16.66 -16.21
N SER A 109 -6.70 15.84 -16.68
CA SER A 109 -7.82 15.33 -15.88
C SER A 109 -7.69 13.86 -15.49
N ILE A 110 -6.57 13.23 -15.82
CA ILE A 110 -6.35 11.79 -15.66
C ILE A 110 -5.25 11.57 -14.63
N GLN A 111 -5.52 10.76 -13.62
CA GLN A 111 -4.51 10.30 -12.69
C GLN A 111 -3.57 9.30 -13.37
N VAL A 112 -2.27 9.45 -13.19
CA VAL A 112 -1.24 8.63 -13.83
C VAL A 112 -0.21 8.19 -12.80
N GLY A 113 0.26 6.95 -12.92
CA GLY A 113 1.40 6.46 -12.17
C GLY A 113 2.71 6.86 -12.84
N TYR A 114 3.65 7.38 -12.06
CA TYR A 114 4.99 7.74 -12.54
C TYR A 114 6.03 6.63 -12.29
N GLY A 115 5.57 5.43 -11.92
CA GLY A 115 6.43 4.29 -11.65
C GLY A 115 6.78 4.14 -10.18
N ILE A 116 7.79 3.31 -9.93
CA ILE A 116 8.25 2.96 -8.59
C ILE A 116 9.77 3.15 -8.56
N THR A 117 10.32 3.60 -7.45
CA THR A 117 11.74 3.52 -7.18
C THR A 117 12.02 2.47 -6.12
N LEU A 118 13.09 1.70 -6.30
CA LEU A 118 13.51 0.63 -5.41
C LEU A 118 14.95 0.89 -4.95
N THR A 119 15.21 0.72 -3.67
CA THR A 119 16.55 0.70 -3.10
C THR A 119 16.72 -0.49 -2.16
N TYR A 120 17.97 -0.95 -2.01
CA TYR A 120 18.38 -1.98 -1.06
C TYR A 120 19.27 -1.42 0.06
N ALA A 121 19.33 -0.09 0.18
CA ALA A 121 20.15 0.63 1.15
C ALA A 121 19.42 1.89 1.65
N ALA A 122 18.16 1.72 2.09
CA ALA A 122 17.33 2.84 2.49
C ALA A 122 17.72 3.44 3.86
N GLU A 123 18.53 2.73 4.63
CA GLU A 123 19.08 3.21 5.90
C GLU A 123 20.33 4.10 5.72
N ASP A 124 21.04 3.97 4.59
CA ASP A 124 22.16 4.86 4.26
C ASP A 124 21.65 6.13 3.56
N THR A 125 21.17 7.09 4.33
CA THR A 125 20.56 8.32 3.82
C THR A 125 21.49 9.19 2.97
N THR A 126 22.79 8.97 3.02
CA THR A 126 23.80 9.73 2.26
C THR A 126 24.17 9.06 0.94
N GLY A 127 24.07 7.72 0.88
CA GLY A 127 24.51 6.89 -0.24
C GLY A 127 23.39 6.16 -0.96
N ILE A 128 22.11 6.44 -0.69
CA ILE A 128 20.98 5.71 -1.30
C ILE A 128 21.10 5.74 -2.82
N THR A 129 21.08 4.55 -3.42
CA THR A 129 20.99 4.36 -4.86
C THR A 129 19.61 3.83 -5.22
N TRP A 130 18.91 4.53 -6.09
CA TRP A 130 17.59 4.17 -6.55
C TRP A 130 17.60 3.49 -7.89
N THR A 131 16.84 2.42 -8.03
CA THR A 131 16.51 1.80 -9.31
C THR A 131 15.08 2.17 -9.68
N TYR A 132 14.89 2.82 -10.82
CA TYR A 132 13.56 3.14 -11.32
C TYR A 132 12.94 1.93 -12.00
N LEU A 133 11.73 1.59 -11.59
CA LEU A 133 10.93 0.49 -12.12
C LEU A 133 9.72 1.08 -12.86
N LYS A 134 9.78 1.04 -14.19
CA LYS A 134 8.63 1.38 -15.02
C LYS A 134 7.63 0.23 -14.94
N GLN A 135 6.39 0.53 -14.57
CA GLN A 135 5.33 -0.47 -14.63
C GLN A 135 4.92 -0.75 -16.08
N PRO A 136 4.65 -2.01 -16.44
CA PRO A 136 4.24 -2.36 -17.79
C PRO A 136 2.85 -1.80 -18.12
N VAL A 137 2.68 -1.40 -19.36
CA VAL A 137 1.40 -1.11 -20.00
C VAL A 137 1.25 -2.12 -21.14
N ASP A 138 0.05 -2.67 -21.33
CA ASP A 138 -0.22 -3.68 -22.34
C ASP A 138 -0.25 -3.07 -23.75
N ASN A 139 0.13 -3.86 -24.74
CA ASN A 139 -0.19 -3.55 -26.12
C ASN A 139 -1.60 -4.06 -26.44
N GLU A 140 -2.27 -3.49 -27.43
CA GLU A 140 -3.64 -3.89 -27.84
C GLU A 140 -3.74 -5.38 -28.22
N ALA A 141 -2.63 -6.00 -28.65
CA ALA A 141 -2.59 -7.41 -29.03
C ALA A 141 -2.35 -8.36 -27.83
N ASP A 142 -2.02 -7.83 -26.63
CA ASP A 142 -1.63 -8.62 -25.47
C ASP A 142 -2.85 -9.19 -24.72
N THR A 143 -3.63 -10.03 -25.40
CA THR A 143 -4.86 -10.64 -24.87
C THR A 143 -4.62 -11.94 -24.12
N LEU A 144 -3.40 -12.50 -24.18
CA LEU A 144 -3.01 -13.73 -23.51
C LEU A 144 -1.81 -13.46 -22.62
N LYS A 145 -2.01 -13.58 -21.30
CA LYS A 145 -1.01 -13.26 -20.28
C LYS A 145 -0.42 -14.52 -19.70
N PRO A 146 0.91 -14.61 -19.57
CA PRO A 146 1.55 -15.74 -18.88
C PRO A 146 1.38 -15.61 -17.36
N PHE A 147 1.15 -16.73 -16.69
CA PHE A 147 1.23 -16.86 -15.25
C PHE A 147 1.56 -18.30 -14.84
N GLY A 148 2.57 -18.50 -14.00
CA GLY A 148 3.02 -19.84 -13.63
C GLY A 148 3.43 -20.66 -14.86
N GLU A 149 2.86 -21.86 -15.01
CA GLU A 149 3.08 -22.74 -16.17
C GLU A 149 2.14 -22.50 -17.35
N GLY A 150 1.17 -21.60 -17.18
CA GLY A 150 0.10 -21.43 -18.15
C GLY A 150 -0.12 -19.99 -18.57
N TYR A 151 -1.27 -19.81 -19.17
CA TYR A 151 -1.75 -18.51 -19.67
C TYR A 151 -3.20 -18.29 -19.22
N TYR A 152 -3.58 -17.04 -19.11
CA TYR A 152 -4.97 -16.62 -18.95
C TYR A 152 -5.32 -15.54 -19.94
N ARG A 153 -6.63 -15.39 -20.23
CA ARG A 153 -7.12 -14.36 -21.15
C ARG A 153 -7.49 -13.10 -20.38
N GLN A 154 -7.07 -11.95 -20.91
CA GLN A 154 -7.39 -10.65 -20.36
C GLN A 154 -7.59 -9.62 -21.47
N LEU A 155 -8.55 -8.71 -21.32
CA LEU A 155 -8.61 -7.52 -22.14
C LEU A 155 -7.39 -6.63 -21.82
N PRO A 156 -6.58 -6.20 -22.80
CA PRO A 156 -5.38 -5.42 -22.57
C PRO A 156 -5.66 -4.11 -21.86
N VAL A 157 -4.83 -3.77 -20.89
CA VAL A 157 -4.87 -2.49 -20.17
C VAL A 157 -3.83 -1.55 -20.77
N THR A 158 -4.26 -0.71 -21.70
CA THR A 158 -3.38 0.17 -22.48
C THR A 158 -3.37 1.62 -21.98
N VAL A 159 -4.11 1.90 -20.90
CA VAL A 159 -4.31 3.25 -20.36
C VAL A 159 -3.28 3.60 -19.28
N PRO A 160 -2.85 4.88 -19.15
CA PRO A 160 -1.87 5.29 -18.14
C PRO A 160 -2.30 5.02 -16.70
N GLN A 161 -3.60 5.00 -16.41
CA GLN A 161 -4.16 4.68 -15.09
C GLN A 161 -3.76 3.28 -14.59
N ALA A 162 -3.40 2.37 -15.49
CA ALA A 162 -2.85 1.06 -15.13
C ALA A 162 -1.60 1.16 -14.25
N ASN A 163 -0.86 2.26 -14.38
CA ASN A 163 0.39 2.50 -13.66
C ASN A 163 0.19 3.19 -12.30
N VAL A 164 -1.03 3.56 -11.91
CA VAL A 164 -1.30 4.12 -10.59
C VAL A 164 -1.24 2.98 -9.56
N THR A 165 -0.30 3.08 -8.63
CA THR A 165 -0.16 2.15 -7.51
C THR A 165 -0.81 2.77 -6.28
N TYR A 166 -1.77 2.08 -5.67
CA TYR A 166 -2.45 2.55 -4.45
C TYR A 166 -1.82 2.01 -3.19
N ASP A 167 -1.27 0.78 -3.25
CA ASP A 167 -0.58 0.16 -2.13
C ASP A 167 0.53 -0.75 -2.63
N ALA A 168 1.53 -0.98 -1.78
CA ALA A 168 2.68 -1.83 -2.08
C ALA A 168 3.16 -2.57 -0.83
N HIS A 169 3.61 -3.82 -1.01
CA HIS A 169 4.15 -4.63 0.07
C HIS A 169 5.33 -5.47 -0.42
N ILE A 170 6.41 -5.53 0.37
CA ILE A 170 7.55 -6.41 0.07
C ILE A 170 7.48 -7.62 0.98
N SER A 171 7.53 -8.81 0.39
CA SER A 171 7.61 -10.08 1.13
C SER A 171 8.42 -11.11 0.35
N GLY A 172 9.45 -11.65 0.98
CA GLY A 172 10.37 -12.58 0.33
C GLY A 172 11.03 -11.95 -0.90
N ASP A 173 10.94 -12.60 -2.05
CA ASP A 173 11.51 -12.13 -3.32
C ASP A 173 10.55 -11.26 -4.17
N PHE A 174 9.46 -10.82 -3.57
CA PHE A 174 8.43 -10.10 -4.32
C PHE A 174 8.15 -8.70 -3.74
N LEU A 175 8.11 -7.72 -4.62
CA LEU A 175 7.39 -6.47 -4.42
C LEU A 175 6.00 -6.61 -5.03
N TRP A 176 4.99 -6.68 -4.20
CA TRP A 176 3.57 -6.69 -4.57
C TRP A 176 3.06 -5.27 -4.72
N ILE A 177 2.24 -5.02 -5.73
CA ILE A 177 1.57 -3.74 -5.93
C ILE A 177 0.10 -3.93 -6.27
N ALA A 178 -0.73 -3.07 -5.70
CA ALA A 178 -2.15 -2.97 -5.99
C ALA A 178 -2.42 -1.75 -6.89
N SER A 179 -3.14 -1.95 -7.99
CA SER A 179 -3.44 -0.90 -8.95
C SER A 179 -4.88 -1.00 -9.44
N TRP A 180 -5.51 0.14 -9.71
CA TRP A 180 -6.91 0.17 -10.13
C TRP A 180 -7.11 -0.54 -11.48
N ALA A 181 -6.53 -0.01 -12.54
CA ALA A 181 -6.71 -0.61 -13.86
C ALA A 181 -5.72 -1.76 -14.13
N GLY A 182 -4.53 -1.70 -13.52
CA GLY A 182 -3.50 -2.72 -13.65
C GLY A 182 -3.72 -3.96 -12.80
N GLY A 183 -4.65 -3.92 -11.86
CA GLY A 183 -4.91 -5.02 -10.94
C GLY A 183 -3.76 -5.31 -9.99
N LEU A 184 -3.65 -6.56 -9.58
CA LEU A 184 -2.53 -7.05 -8.78
C LEU A 184 -1.34 -7.36 -9.67
N ARG A 185 -0.18 -6.83 -9.29
CA ARG A 185 1.10 -7.15 -9.93
C ARG A 185 2.15 -7.50 -8.90
N ARG A 186 3.17 -8.25 -9.30
CA ARG A 186 4.37 -8.45 -8.51
C ARG A 186 5.63 -8.24 -9.35
N TYR A 187 6.66 -7.71 -8.70
CA TYR A 187 7.99 -7.58 -9.29
C TYR A 187 8.93 -8.52 -8.57
N HIS A 188 9.58 -9.41 -9.32
CA HIS A 188 10.62 -10.27 -8.80
C HIS A 188 11.89 -9.48 -8.53
N LEU A 189 12.31 -9.37 -7.27
CA LEU A 189 13.50 -8.61 -6.86
C LEU A 189 14.78 -9.21 -7.44
N THR A 190 14.89 -10.54 -7.49
CA THR A 190 16.07 -11.24 -8.04
C THR A 190 16.01 -11.38 -9.56
N LYS A 191 14.88 -11.79 -10.14
CA LYS A 191 14.71 -11.95 -11.60
C LYS A 191 14.57 -10.60 -12.31
N ARG A 192 14.27 -9.52 -11.59
CA ARG A 192 14.03 -8.16 -12.12
C ARG A 192 12.96 -8.10 -13.20
N ALA A 193 11.87 -8.80 -12.98
CA ALA A 193 10.78 -8.93 -13.95
C ALA A 193 9.43 -8.69 -13.31
N TRP A 194 8.53 -8.04 -14.06
CA TRP A 194 7.15 -7.86 -13.70
C TRP A 194 6.30 -9.04 -14.09
N GLU A 195 5.30 -9.33 -13.28
CA GLU A 195 4.28 -10.33 -13.53
C GLU A 195 2.91 -9.79 -13.10
N ASN A 196 1.90 -9.93 -13.95
CA ASN A 196 0.51 -9.70 -13.59
C ASN A 196 -0.02 -10.94 -12.88
N VAL A 197 -0.74 -10.75 -11.78
CA VAL A 197 -1.31 -11.85 -11.00
C VAL A 197 -2.84 -11.77 -11.12
N PRO A 198 -3.47 -12.71 -11.85
CA PRO A 198 -4.92 -12.68 -12.01
C PRO A 198 -5.64 -12.98 -10.69
N LEU A 199 -6.73 -12.26 -10.45
CA LEU A 199 -7.64 -12.45 -9.32
C LEU A 199 -8.92 -13.15 -9.81
N PRO A 200 -9.73 -13.78 -8.94
CA PRO A 200 -11.05 -14.26 -9.28
C PRO A 200 -11.88 -13.19 -10.00
N MET A 201 -12.66 -13.56 -10.99
CA MET A 201 -13.62 -12.63 -11.59
C MET A 201 -14.78 -12.37 -10.62
N ASP A 202 -15.54 -11.30 -10.86
CA ASP A 202 -16.76 -11.04 -10.11
C ASP A 202 -17.69 -12.26 -10.15
N GLY A 203 -18.17 -12.68 -8.98
CA GLY A 203 -19.01 -13.87 -8.84
C GLY A 203 -18.29 -15.22 -8.79
N GLN A 204 -16.94 -15.22 -8.72
CA GLN A 204 -16.15 -16.42 -8.44
C GLN A 204 -15.70 -16.39 -6.97
N ASP A 205 -16.03 -17.43 -6.22
CA ASP A 205 -15.61 -17.57 -4.81
C ASP A 205 -14.16 -18.07 -4.68
N SER A 206 -13.59 -18.61 -5.76
CA SER A 206 -12.23 -19.12 -5.79
C SER A 206 -11.66 -19.14 -7.22
N LEU A 207 -10.34 -19.21 -7.33
CA LEU A 207 -9.61 -19.38 -8.59
C LEU A 207 -8.33 -20.16 -8.33
N SER A 208 -8.15 -21.30 -8.98
CA SER A 208 -6.86 -22.00 -9.03
C SER A 208 -6.04 -21.48 -10.21
N LEU A 209 -4.78 -21.15 -9.92
CA LEU A 209 -3.75 -20.84 -10.93
C LEU A 209 -2.63 -21.90 -10.91
N CYS A 210 -2.86 -23.01 -10.19
CA CYS A 210 -1.92 -24.12 -10.07
C CYS A 210 -2.34 -25.30 -10.96
N GLU A 211 -3.63 -25.39 -11.29
CA GLU A 211 -4.18 -26.50 -12.07
C GLU A 211 -5.38 -26.01 -12.90
N GLY A 212 -5.96 -26.92 -13.68
CA GLY A 212 -7.18 -26.64 -14.44
C GLY A 212 -6.94 -25.94 -15.78
N PHE A 213 -5.71 -25.94 -16.28
CA PHE A 213 -5.41 -25.42 -17.62
C PHE A 213 -5.74 -26.43 -18.70
N ASP A 214 -6.35 -25.96 -19.79
CA ASP A 214 -6.63 -26.75 -20.98
C ASP A 214 -5.55 -26.51 -22.04
N GLU A 215 -5.12 -27.58 -22.71
CA GLU A 215 -4.20 -27.46 -23.83
C GLU A 215 -4.96 -26.99 -25.10
N THR A 216 -4.51 -25.86 -25.64
CA THR A 216 -5.03 -25.32 -26.90
C THR A 216 -4.41 -26.01 -28.10
N PRO A 217 -5.04 -25.95 -29.31
CA PRO A 217 -4.51 -26.58 -30.54
C PRO A 217 -3.12 -26.10 -30.97
N ASP A 218 -2.68 -24.91 -30.49
CA ASP A 218 -1.35 -24.35 -30.71
C ASP A 218 -0.35 -24.73 -29.59
N GLY A 219 -0.74 -25.65 -28.69
CA GLY A 219 0.13 -26.23 -27.66
C GLY A 219 0.37 -25.34 -26.44
N LYS A 220 -0.52 -24.38 -26.17
CA LYS A 220 -0.46 -23.55 -24.96
C LYS A 220 -1.43 -24.08 -23.91
N SER A 221 -1.01 -24.09 -22.65
CA SER A 221 -1.88 -24.35 -21.51
C SER A 221 -2.61 -23.07 -21.12
N VAL A 222 -3.91 -22.99 -21.27
CA VAL A 222 -4.71 -21.77 -21.03
C VAL A 222 -5.81 -22.07 -20.03
N LEU A 223 -5.99 -21.17 -19.06
CA LEU A 223 -7.07 -21.26 -18.08
C LEU A 223 -8.43 -21.16 -18.81
N PRO A 224 -9.25 -22.23 -18.77
CA PRO A 224 -10.54 -22.25 -19.45
C PRO A 224 -11.52 -21.33 -18.74
N ASP A 225 -12.52 -20.85 -19.50
CA ASP A 225 -13.64 -20.04 -18.98
C ASP A 225 -13.24 -18.79 -18.15
N TYR A 226 -11.96 -18.40 -18.23
CA TYR A 226 -11.45 -17.21 -17.59
C TYR A 226 -11.11 -16.14 -18.63
N TYR A 227 -11.80 -15.00 -18.52
CA TYR A 227 -11.55 -13.83 -19.35
C TYR A 227 -11.69 -12.57 -18.51
N LEU A 228 -10.57 -12.04 -18.06
CA LEU A 228 -10.54 -10.85 -17.22
C LEU A 228 -10.78 -9.59 -18.05
N ASN A 229 -11.85 -8.88 -17.73
CA ASN A 229 -12.15 -7.57 -18.30
C ASN A 229 -11.97 -6.49 -17.21
N PRO A 230 -10.95 -5.63 -17.32
CA PRO A 230 -10.65 -4.59 -16.32
C PRO A 230 -11.58 -3.38 -16.37
N ARG A 231 -12.57 -3.35 -17.27
CA ARG A 231 -13.54 -2.26 -17.37
C ARG A 231 -14.53 -2.28 -16.21
N ASP A 232 -15.43 -1.30 -16.19
CA ASP A 232 -16.53 -1.31 -15.23
C ASP A 232 -17.55 -2.42 -15.52
N PRO A 233 -18.23 -2.94 -14.50
CA PRO A 233 -19.22 -4.01 -14.68
C PRO A 233 -20.34 -3.67 -15.65
N GLY A 234 -20.74 -2.38 -15.77
CA GLY A 234 -21.68 -1.92 -16.78
C GLY A 234 -21.23 -2.17 -18.24
N ASP A 235 -19.92 -2.32 -18.45
CA ASP A 235 -19.27 -2.67 -19.72
C ASP A 235 -18.79 -4.13 -19.75
N GLY A 236 -19.35 -4.98 -18.89
CA GLY A 236 -18.98 -6.40 -18.75
C GLY A 236 -17.65 -6.62 -18.07
N GLY A 237 -17.19 -5.67 -17.25
CA GLY A 237 -15.93 -5.74 -16.52
C GLY A 237 -16.06 -6.35 -15.13
N ASN A 238 -14.95 -6.36 -14.42
CA ASN A 238 -14.81 -6.95 -13.09
C ASN A 238 -14.31 -5.92 -12.07
N HIS A 239 -15.06 -5.72 -11.00
CA HIS A 239 -14.63 -4.90 -9.87
C HIS A 239 -13.52 -5.58 -9.07
N ASN A 240 -13.51 -6.90 -9.00
CA ASN A 240 -12.48 -7.65 -8.27
C ASN A 240 -11.08 -7.53 -8.90
N HIS A 241 -10.98 -7.11 -10.16
CA HIS A 241 -9.69 -6.77 -10.76
C HIS A 241 -9.08 -5.48 -10.20
N LYS A 242 -9.90 -4.53 -9.74
CA LYS A 242 -9.46 -3.21 -9.27
C LYS A 242 -8.88 -3.31 -7.86
N ALA A 243 -7.56 -3.49 -7.77
CA ALA A 243 -6.86 -3.66 -6.49
C ALA A 243 -6.47 -2.31 -5.87
N PHE A 244 -6.69 -2.17 -4.55
CA PHE A 244 -6.40 -0.96 -3.78
C PHE A 244 -5.47 -1.19 -2.61
N SER A 245 -5.41 -2.40 -2.07
CA SER A 245 -4.51 -2.72 -0.96
C SER A 245 -3.96 -4.13 -1.08
N VAL A 246 -2.75 -4.34 -0.55
CA VAL A 246 -2.08 -5.63 -0.57
C VAL A 246 -1.18 -5.82 0.64
N ILE A 247 -1.27 -6.99 1.28
CA ILE A 247 -0.31 -7.45 2.28
C ILE A 247 0.11 -8.89 1.97
N ALA A 248 1.38 -9.21 2.17
CA ALA A 248 1.90 -10.56 1.95
C ALA A 248 2.83 -10.98 3.09
N PHE A 249 2.74 -12.22 3.53
CA PHE A 249 3.59 -12.78 4.58
C PHE A 249 3.60 -14.30 4.50
N GLY A 250 4.77 -14.90 4.67
CA GLY A 250 4.95 -16.33 4.43
C GLY A 250 4.56 -16.69 2.99
N ASP A 251 3.68 -17.64 2.84
CA ASP A 251 3.12 -18.04 1.55
C ASP A 251 1.70 -17.48 1.30
N THR A 252 1.26 -16.52 2.10
CA THR A 252 -0.08 -15.94 2.00
C THR A 252 -0.02 -14.51 1.50
N VAL A 253 -0.91 -14.16 0.58
CA VAL A 253 -1.15 -12.79 0.11
C VAL A 253 -2.63 -12.43 0.26
N TRP A 254 -2.92 -11.25 0.77
CA TRP A 254 -4.27 -10.70 0.87
C TRP A 254 -4.36 -9.45 0.01
N VAL A 255 -5.46 -9.32 -0.73
CA VAL A 255 -5.67 -8.21 -1.66
C VAL A 255 -7.06 -7.65 -1.46
N GLY A 256 -7.14 -6.37 -1.14
CA GLY A 256 -8.40 -5.61 -1.09
C GLY A 256 -8.69 -4.98 -2.44
N THR A 257 -9.93 -5.12 -2.89
CA THR A 257 -10.38 -4.68 -4.21
C THR A 257 -11.65 -3.83 -4.15
N ALA A 258 -12.20 -3.45 -5.29
CA ALA A 258 -13.54 -2.85 -5.37
C ALA A 258 -14.68 -3.88 -5.21
N ASN A 259 -14.37 -5.16 -5.09
CA ASN A 259 -15.33 -6.23 -4.86
C ASN A 259 -14.90 -7.17 -3.73
N GLY A 260 -14.49 -6.61 -2.59
CA GLY A 260 -14.14 -7.39 -1.41
C GLY A 260 -12.67 -7.70 -1.28
N ILE A 261 -12.37 -8.89 -0.80
CA ILE A 261 -11.02 -9.32 -0.39
C ILE A 261 -10.70 -10.66 -1.05
N ASN A 262 -9.47 -10.78 -1.55
CA ASN A 262 -8.95 -12.07 -2.02
C ASN A 262 -7.80 -12.51 -1.11
N LYS A 263 -7.80 -13.79 -0.74
CA LYS A 263 -6.72 -14.48 -0.04
C LYS A 263 -6.08 -15.47 -0.97
N GLY A 264 -4.81 -15.30 -1.26
CA GLY A 264 -4.02 -16.20 -2.09
C GLY A 264 -3.03 -17.01 -1.28
N ILE A 265 -2.91 -18.29 -1.58
CA ILE A 265 -1.85 -19.15 -1.07
C ILE A 265 -0.88 -19.41 -2.20
N LEU A 266 0.37 -18.99 -2.00
CA LEU A 266 1.47 -19.21 -2.95
C LEU A 266 1.98 -20.64 -2.82
N ILE A 267 1.84 -21.40 -3.89
CA ILE A 267 2.37 -22.76 -4.01
C ILE A 267 3.62 -22.72 -4.88
N LYS A 268 4.69 -23.32 -4.39
CA LYS A 268 5.96 -23.41 -5.12
C LYS A 268 6.05 -24.78 -5.77
N GLU A 269 6.14 -24.78 -7.09
CA GLU A 269 6.33 -25.97 -7.90
C GLU A 269 7.75 -25.98 -8.50
N ILE A 270 8.39 -27.15 -8.50
CA ILE A 270 9.68 -27.34 -9.15
C ILE A 270 9.40 -27.98 -10.50
N VAL A 271 9.63 -27.22 -11.56
CA VAL A 271 9.35 -27.62 -12.94
C VAL A 271 10.65 -27.80 -13.68
N GLU A 272 10.77 -28.90 -14.42
CA GLU A 272 11.88 -29.13 -15.34
C GLU A 272 11.62 -28.40 -16.66
N ILE A 273 12.27 -27.24 -16.85
CA ILE A 273 12.10 -26.40 -18.06
C ILE A 273 12.95 -26.88 -19.25
N GLN A 274 14.01 -27.64 -18.98
CA GLN A 274 14.86 -28.32 -19.96
C GLN A 274 15.48 -29.55 -19.27
N PRO A 275 15.94 -30.58 -19.99
CA PRO A 275 16.56 -31.74 -19.40
C PRO A 275 17.65 -31.39 -18.38
N GLY A 276 17.40 -31.67 -17.10
CA GLY A 276 18.31 -31.40 -15.99
C GLY A 276 18.32 -29.94 -15.50
N VAL A 277 17.47 -29.05 -16.04
CA VAL A 277 17.34 -27.65 -15.61
C VAL A 277 15.97 -27.45 -14.96
N PHE A 278 15.98 -27.11 -13.70
CA PHE A 278 14.77 -26.92 -12.90
C PHE A 278 14.56 -25.45 -12.56
N GLU A 279 13.32 -25.00 -12.61
CA GLU A 279 12.90 -23.69 -12.18
C GLU A 279 11.80 -23.82 -11.10
N ILE A 280 11.79 -22.91 -10.14
CA ILE A 280 10.69 -22.80 -9.18
C ILE A 280 9.68 -21.82 -9.78
N LEU A 281 8.53 -22.35 -10.14
CA LEU A 281 7.36 -21.56 -10.49
C LEU A 281 6.47 -21.38 -9.26
N ASN A 282 5.83 -20.23 -9.19
CA ASN A 282 4.89 -19.95 -8.11
C ASN A 282 3.52 -19.78 -8.74
N CYS A 283 2.61 -20.67 -8.40
CA CYS A 283 1.19 -20.50 -8.68
C CYS A 283 0.44 -20.03 -7.43
N VAL A 284 -0.84 -19.70 -7.56
CA VAL A 284 -1.66 -19.16 -6.47
C VAL A 284 -3.02 -19.84 -6.46
N GLU A 285 -3.42 -20.27 -5.29
CA GLU A 285 -4.80 -20.66 -4.99
C GLU A 285 -5.53 -19.51 -4.31
N TRP A 286 -6.59 -19.01 -4.94
CA TRP A 286 -7.36 -17.88 -4.44
C TRP A 286 -8.67 -18.32 -3.78
N GLU A 287 -8.99 -17.68 -2.64
CA GLU A 287 -10.31 -17.60 -2.02
C GLU A 287 -10.78 -16.14 -2.10
N HIS A 288 -12.05 -15.92 -2.37
CA HIS A 288 -12.66 -14.59 -2.47
C HIS A 288 -13.73 -14.41 -1.41
N TYR A 289 -13.77 -13.25 -0.78
CA TYR A 289 -14.72 -12.86 0.26
C TYR A 289 -15.39 -11.54 -0.09
N SER A 290 -16.71 -11.47 0.03
CA SER A 290 -17.49 -10.29 -0.35
C SER A 290 -18.64 -9.98 0.62
N TYR A 291 -19.19 -8.79 0.48
CA TYR A 291 -20.47 -8.42 1.09
C TYR A 291 -21.61 -8.76 0.10
N PRO A 292 -22.73 -9.29 0.56
CA PRO A 292 -23.07 -9.62 1.96
C PRO A 292 -22.69 -11.05 2.38
N GLU A 293 -22.19 -11.87 1.49
CA GLU A 293 -22.10 -13.33 1.60
C GLU A 293 -21.20 -13.75 2.78
N ASP A 294 -20.05 -13.07 2.95
CA ASP A 294 -19.05 -13.45 3.95
C ASP A 294 -19.06 -12.55 5.20
N GLY A 295 -19.95 -11.56 5.25
CA GLY A 295 -20.11 -10.69 6.42
C GLY A 295 -19.12 -9.52 6.49
N LEU A 296 -18.55 -9.11 5.35
CA LEU A 296 -17.81 -7.86 5.27
C LEU A 296 -18.72 -6.65 5.52
N SER A 297 -18.15 -5.51 5.91
CA SER A 297 -18.90 -4.25 6.05
C SER A 297 -19.28 -3.66 4.70
N GLY A 298 -18.43 -3.86 3.70
CA GLY A 298 -18.60 -3.40 2.32
C GLY A 298 -17.45 -3.89 1.43
N ASN A 299 -17.65 -3.80 0.12
CA ASN A 299 -16.77 -4.39 -0.89
C ASN A 299 -15.61 -3.50 -1.33
N PHE A 300 -15.64 -2.19 -1.06
CA PHE A 300 -14.58 -1.27 -1.50
C PHE A 300 -13.46 -1.21 -0.46
N VAL A 301 -12.50 -2.15 -0.54
CA VAL A 301 -11.46 -2.37 0.48
C VAL A 301 -10.16 -1.68 0.06
N VAL A 302 -9.82 -0.60 0.77
CA VAL A 302 -8.68 0.28 0.46
C VAL A 302 -7.47 0.13 1.37
N GLY A 303 -7.60 -0.58 2.48
CA GLY A 303 -6.50 -0.78 3.41
C GLY A 303 -6.57 -2.15 4.04
N LEU A 304 -5.43 -2.79 4.18
CA LEU A 304 -5.25 -4.07 4.84
C LEU A 304 -4.14 -3.98 5.88
N ALA A 305 -4.34 -4.63 7.03
CA ALA A 305 -3.29 -4.77 8.03
C ALA A 305 -3.29 -6.15 8.65
N LYS A 306 -2.08 -6.68 8.90
CA LYS A 306 -1.89 -7.91 9.66
C LYS A 306 -1.52 -7.56 11.11
N GLN A 307 -2.23 -8.16 12.03
CA GLN A 307 -1.91 -8.18 13.45
C GLN A 307 -1.47 -9.58 13.87
N PHE A 308 -0.40 -9.68 14.64
CA PHE A 308 -0.05 -10.91 15.34
C PHE A 308 -0.05 -10.62 16.83
N TRP A 309 -0.97 -11.23 17.56
CA TRP A 309 -1.11 -11.04 19.00
C TRP A 309 -1.58 -12.32 19.68
N ASN A 310 -0.96 -12.67 20.81
CA ASN A 310 -1.28 -13.87 21.59
C ASN A 310 -1.33 -15.18 20.78
N GLY A 311 -0.42 -15.33 19.79
CA GLY A 311 -0.35 -16.52 18.94
C GLY A 311 -1.41 -16.55 17.83
N GLN A 312 -2.22 -15.50 17.67
CA GLN A 312 -3.28 -15.40 16.67
C GLN A 312 -2.94 -14.34 15.63
N ILE A 313 -3.21 -14.65 14.37
CA ILE A 313 -3.18 -13.68 13.27
C ILE A 313 -4.60 -13.13 13.09
N THR A 314 -4.72 -11.81 13.06
CA THR A 314 -5.93 -11.10 12.66
C THR A 314 -5.62 -10.31 11.39
N ILE A 315 -6.50 -10.40 10.39
CA ILE A 315 -6.46 -9.55 9.21
C ILE A 315 -7.54 -8.50 9.35
N TRP A 316 -7.13 -7.26 9.26
CA TRP A 316 -7.98 -6.07 9.28
C TRP A 316 -8.14 -5.55 7.87
N ALA A 317 -9.37 -5.14 7.51
CA ALA A 317 -9.72 -4.60 6.21
C ALA A 317 -10.53 -3.30 6.37
N ALA A 318 -10.08 -2.24 5.75
CA ALA A 318 -10.72 -0.94 5.76
C ALA A 318 -11.59 -0.76 4.52
N SER A 319 -12.89 -0.57 4.71
CA SER A 319 -13.84 -0.24 3.65
C SER A 319 -14.14 1.26 3.65
N MET A 320 -13.74 1.96 2.59
CA MET A 320 -13.86 3.41 2.49
C MET A 320 -15.23 3.87 2.01
N ASN A 321 -15.82 3.17 1.06
CA ASN A 321 -17.12 3.49 0.47
C ASN A 321 -18.10 2.33 0.63
N ALA A 322 -19.38 2.65 0.51
CA ALA A 322 -20.47 1.71 0.39
C ALA A 322 -21.19 2.01 -0.92
N GLU A 323 -21.13 1.09 -1.87
CA GLU A 323 -21.68 1.29 -3.22
C GLU A 323 -22.97 0.54 -3.46
N SER A 324 -23.15 -0.58 -2.75
CA SER A 324 -24.36 -1.41 -2.83
C SER A 324 -25.34 -1.11 -1.71
N ILE A 325 -26.63 -1.42 -1.94
CA ILE A 325 -27.68 -1.28 -0.93
C ILE A 325 -27.39 -2.22 0.25
N GLY A 326 -27.27 -1.64 1.44
CA GLY A 326 -26.99 -2.38 2.67
C GLY A 326 -25.52 -2.42 3.08
N GLU A 327 -24.60 -2.07 2.21
CA GLU A 327 -23.20 -1.86 2.60
C GLU A 327 -23.06 -0.71 3.58
N ILE A 328 -22.21 -0.90 4.57
CA ILE A 328 -21.85 0.15 5.53
C ILE A 328 -20.32 0.20 5.58
N ARG A 329 -19.73 1.31 5.19
CA ARG A 329 -18.30 1.54 5.34
C ARG A 329 -17.84 1.36 6.78
N GLY A 330 -16.61 0.90 7.00
CA GLY A 330 -16.06 0.64 8.32
C GLY A 330 -14.86 -0.30 8.26
N LEU A 331 -14.67 -1.06 9.30
CA LEU A 331 -13.69 -2.14 9.36
C LEU A 331 -14.38 -3.50 9.27
N SER A 332 -13.70 -4.42 8.60
CA SER A 332 -13.96 -5.86 8.70
C SER A 332 -12.70 -6.54 9.21
N TYR A 333 -12.83 -7.63 9.96
CA TYR A 333 -11.68 -8.39 10.40
C TYR A 333 -11.99 -9.89 10.54
N THR A 334 -10.94 -10.70 10.30
CA THR A 334 -10.98 -12.14 10.51
C THR A 334 -9.86 -12.58 11.45
N ARG A 335 -10.14 -13.57 12.30
CA ARG A 335 -9.17 -14.21 13.21
C ARG A 335 -8.91 -15.67 12.88
N ASP A 336 -9.61 -16.21 11.91
CA ASP A 336 -9.60 -17.62 11.50
C ASP A 336 -9.21 -17.81 10.02
N GLY A 337 -8.51 -16.82 9.46
CA GLY A 337 -7.97 -16.91 8.11
C GLY A 337 -9.01 -16.73 7.01
N GLY A 338 -10.14 -16.08 7.30
CA GLY A 338 -11.21 -15.81 6.33
C GLY A 338 -12.47 -16.66 6.56
N ALA A 339 -12.40 -17.70 7.42
CA ALA A 339 -13.56 -18.57 7.64
C ALA A 339 -14.76 -17.84 8.28
N SER A 340 -14.51 -16.76 9.00
CA SER A 340 -15.53 -15.83 9.47
C SER A 340 -15.03 -14.40 9.52
N TRP A 341 -15.94 -13.45 9.27
CA TRP A 341 -15.65 -12.03 9.32
C TRP A 341 -16.53 -11.33 10.36
N ARG A 342 -15.96 -10.33 11.01
CA ARG A 342 -16.64 -9.44 11.95
C ARG A 342 -16.41 -8.00 11.54
N THR A 343 -17.29 -7.11 11.98
CA THR A 343 -17.23 -5.69 11.62
C THR A 343 -17.01 -4.80 12.85
N ALA A 344 -16.38 -3.67 12.64
CA ALA A 344 -16.16 -2.62 13.63
C ALA A 344 -16.24 -1.25 12.98
N LEU A 345 -16.38 -0.18 13.77
CA LEU A 345 -16.42 1.22 13.33
C LEU A 345 -17.37 1.45 12.15
N LEU A 346 -18.54 0.79 12.17
CA LEU A 346 -19.55 0.93 11.11
C LEU A 346 -20.01 2.39 10.99
N GLY A 347 -20.01 2.92 9.76
CA GLY A 347 -20.32 4.31 9.43
C GLY A 347 -19.07 5.18 9.26
N GLU A 348 -17.92 4.80 9.82
CA GLU A 348 -16.67 5.51 9.64
C GLU A 348 -16.07 5.23 8.27
N ARG A 349 -15.54 6.28 7.62
CA ARG A 349 -14.72 6.13 6.41
C ARG A 349 -13.28 5.89 6.84
N VAL A 350 -12.83 4.65 6.76
CA VAL A 350 -11.48 4.23 7.17
C VAL A 350 -10.56 4.27 5.96
N TYR A 351 -9.45 5.01 6.08
CA TYR A 351 -8.44 5.14 5.02
C TYR A 351 -7.31 4.13 5.19
N ASN A 352 -6.90 3.88 6.45
CA ASN A 352 -5.78 2.98 6.74
C ASN A 352 -5.94 2.36 8.12
N VAL A 353 -5.30 1.22 8.31
CA VAL A 353 -5.24 0.50 9.59
C VAL A 353 -3.79 0.19 9.91
N PHE A 354 -3.38 0.47 11.13
CA PHE A 354 -2.13 0.01 11.69
C PHE A 354 -2.43 -0.94 12.85
N ALA A 355 -1.72 -2.08 12.90
CA ALA A 355 -1.89 -3.05 13.99
C ALA A 355 -0.55 -3.60 14.44
N LYS A 356 -0.31 -3.56 15.76
CA LYS A 356 0.90 -4.09 16.40
C LYS A 356 0.57 -4.57 17.80
N ASP A 357 0.96 -5.79 18.11
CA ASP A 357 0.63 -6.44 19.39
C ASP A 357 -0.88 -6.35 19.68
N SER A 358 -1.30 -5.82 20.82
CA SER A 358 -2.72 -5.61 21.13
C SER A 358 -3.32 -4.37 20.48
N LEU A 359 -2.48 -3.39 20.07
CA LEU A 359 -2.95 -2.10 19.57
C LEU A 359 -3.42 -2.20 18.12
N VAL A 360 -4.59 -1.65 17.86
CA VAL A 360 -5.10 -1.40 16.50
C VAL A 360 -5.47 0.07 16.41
N LEU A 361 -4.99 0.73 15.36
CA LEU A 361 -5.31 2.12 15.03
C LEU A 361 -6.05 2.15 13.71
N ALA A 362 -7.14 2.91 13.66
CA ALA A 362 -7.89 3.17 12.43
C ALA A 362 -7.86 4.67 12.10
N ALA A 363 -7.24 5.00 10.98
CA ALA A 363 -7.17 6.35 10.44
C ALA A 363 -8.43 6.64 9.62
N THR A 364 -9.22 7.66 10.02
CA THR A 364 -10.56 7.87 9.46
C THR A 364 -10.80 9.32 9.05
N SER A 365 -11.93 9.56 8.38
CA SER A 365 -12.39 10.91 8.05
C SER A 365 -12.87 11.72 9.26
N SER A 366 -13.02 11.09 10.43
CA SER A 366 -13.48 11.74 11.66
C SER A 366 -12.43 11.76 12.76
N GLY A 367 -11.22 11.32 12.49
CA GLY A 367 -10.09 11.28 13.42
C GLY A 367 -9.39 9.93 13.48
N LEU A 368 -8.56 9.75 14.48
CA LEU A 368 -7.85 8.51 14.76
C LEU A 368 -8.60 7.73 15.85
N TRP A 369 -8.92 6.47 15.58
CA TRP A 369 -9.52 5.55 16.53
C TRP A 369 -8.51 4.52 16.99
N LYS A 370 -8.59 4.09 18.25
CA LYS A 370 -7.75 3.05 18.84
C LYS A 370 -8.58 1.96 19.51
N SER A 371 -8.07 0.73 19.44
CA SER A 371 -8.58 -0.41 20.18
C SER A 371 -7.42 -1.26 20.68
N LEU A 372 -7.60 -1.94 21.84
CA LEU A 372 -6.65 -2.92 22.38
C LEU A 372 -7.17 -4.37 22.30
N ASP A 373 -8.40 -4.55 21.88
CA ASP A 373 -9.06 -5.86 21.77
C ASP A 373 -9.75 -6.09 20.42
N GLY A 374 -9.83 -5.01 19.60
CA GLY A 374 -10.50 -5.01 18.30
C GLY A 374 -12.02 -4.88 18.37
N GLU A 375 -12.61 -4.81 19.56
CA GLU A 375 -14.05 -4.74 19.77
C GLU A 375 -14.47 -3.41 20.42
N ASN A 376 -13.70 -2.94 21.40
CA ASN A 376 -13.91 -1.67 22.07
C ASN A 376 -13.03 -0.59 21.47
N TRP A 377 -13.65 0.42 20.90
CA TRP A 377 -12.96 1.49 20.18
C TRP A 377 -13.13 2.83 20.91
N ALA A 378 -12.03 3.56 21.04
CA ALA A 378 -12.01 4.92 21.55
C ALA A 378 -11.36 5.85 20.53
N LYS A 379 -11.93 7.03 20.36
CA LYS A 379 -11.34 8.07 19.53
C LYS A 379 -10.20 8.75 20.29
N PHE A 380 -9.11 9.05 19.59
CA PHE A 380 -8.10 9.95 20.12
C PHE A 380 -8.71 11.34 20.27
N GLU A 381 -8.69 11.86 21.50
CA GLU A 381 -9.11 13.21 21.77
C GLU A 381 -7.85 14.09 21.84
N THR A 382 -7.77 15.08 20.97
CA THR A 382 -6.75 16.12 21.08
C THR A 382 -7.12 17.02 22.24
N ALA A 383 -6.17 17.30 23.16
CA ALA A 383 -6.40 18.25 24.23
C ALA A 383 -6.73 19.61 23.62
N ILE A 384 -7.90 20.16 23.94
CA ILE A 384 -8.30 21.49 23.50
C ILE A 384 -7.43 22.49 24.27
N ASP A 385 -6.47 23.12 23.59
CA ASP A 385 -5.78 24.26 24.13
C ASP A 385 -6.69 25.50 24.05
N THR A 386 -7.24 25.90 25.19
CA THR A 386 -8.12 27.07 25.29
C THR A 386 -7.35 28.40 25.23
N THR A 387 -6.03 28.38 25.07
CA THR A 387 -5.17 29.59 25.13
C THR A 387 -4.88 30.21 23.77
N PHE A 388 -5.57 29.82 22.70
CA PHE A 388 -5.37 30.29 21.31
C PHE A 388 -3.98 29.99 20.70
N MET A 389 -3.13 29.26 21.37
CA MET A 389 -1.88 28.76 20.84
C MET A 389 -2.06 27.27 20.54
N ALA A 390 -2.62 26.92 19.40
CA ALA A 390 -2.88 25.54 18.95
C ALA A 390 -1.56 24.76 18.71
N GLN A 391 -0.73 24.63 19.74
CA GLN A 391 0.54 23.89 19.64
C GLN A 391 0.38 22.38 19.82
N ASN A 392 -0.80 21.92 20.25
CA ASN A 392 -1.06 20.53 20.62
C ASN A 392 -2.30 19.95 19.91
N GLN A 393 -2.72 20.52 18.78
CA GLN A 393 -3.89 20.04 18.04
C GLN A 393 -3.52 19.57 16.65
N ILE A 394 -4.11 18.45 16.25
CA ILE A 394 -4.21 18.10 14.84
C ILE A 394 -5.18 19.10 14.21
N LEU A 395 -4.75 19.79 13.16
CA LEU A 395 -5.50 20.90 12.55
C LEU A 395 -6.72 20.46 11.73
N THR A 396 -6.91 19.16 11.56
CA THR A 396 -7.99 18.57 10.76
C THR A 396 -8.55 17.32 11.46
N ASP A 397 -9.82 17.06 11.26
CA ASP A 397 -10.44 15.82 11.73
C ASP A 397 -10.06 14.61 10.84
N ILE A 398 -9.48 14.83 9.66
CA ILE A 398 -9.11 13.74 8.75
C ILE A 398 -7.73 13.22 9.11
N VAL A 399 -7.63 11.91 9.30
CA VAL A 399 -6.37 11.18 9.47
C VAL A 399 -6.26 10.16 8.33
N TYR A 400 -5.15 10.21 7.57
CA TYR A 400 -4.91 9.28 6.47
C TYR A 400 -4.13 8.05 6.90
N THR A 401 -3.17 8.20 7.82
CA THR A 401 -2.30 7.11 8.28
C THR A 401 -1.80 7.38 9.69
N ALA A 402 -1.49 6.33 10.43
CA ALA A 402 -0.84 6.41 11.72
C ALA A 402 0.09 5.22 11.94
N VAL A 403 1.23 5.45 12.59
CA VAL A 403 2.23 4.41 12.88
C VAL A 403 2.79 4.61 14.27
N LEU A 404 2.81 3.52 15.06
CA LEU A 404 3.50 3.48 16.35
C LEU A 404 4.98 3.19 16.12
N ASP A 405 5.82 4.08 16.61
CA ASP A 405 7.27 4.00 16.62
C ASP A 405 7.77 3.70 18.03
N GLU A 406 8.25 2.51 18.28
CA GLU A 406 8.75 2.02 19.58
C GLU A 406 10.27 1.87 19.61
N ARG A 407 10.99 2.45 18.65
CA ARG A 407 12.46 2.37 18.58
C ARG A 407 13.14 3.18 19.70
N ASP A 408 12.47 4.22 20.19
CA ASP A 408 12.91 4.96 21.37
C ASP A 408 12.36 4.35 22.67
N THR A 409 12.96 4.74 23.81
CA THR A 409 12.49 4.32 25.14
C THR A 409 11.05 4.76 25.43
N ILE A 410 10.61 5.86 24.84
CA ILE A 410 9.23 6.36 24.89
C ILE A 410 8.63 6.16 23.51
N PRO A 411 7.59 5.31 23.40
CA PRO A 411 6.90 5.13 22.12
C PRO A 411 6.37 6.44 21.57
N LYS A 412 6.46 6.61 20.26
CA LYS A 412 5.96 7.77 19.53
C LYS A 412 4.88 7.34 18.57
N LEU A 413 3.82 8.12 18.48
CA LEU A 413 2.76 7.92 17.50
C LEU A 413 2.87 9.00 16.42
N TRP A 414 3.22 8.58 15.20
CA TRP A 414 3.20 9.42 14.03
C TRP A 414 1.82 9.38 13.37
N ILE A 415 1.28 10.55 13.01
CA ILE A 415 -0.06 10.68 12.42
C ILE A 415 0.04 11.54 11.17
N GLY A 416 -0.35 11.00 10.02
CA GLY A 416 -0.39 11.70 8.73
C GLY A 416 -1.79 12.22 8.42
N THR A 417 -1.87 13.48 8.02
CA THR A 417 -3.12 14.20 7.76
C THR A 417 -3.07 14.95 6.42
N PRO A 418 -4.18 15.51 5.92
CA PRO A 418 -4.14 16.42 4.79
C PRO A 418 -3.44 17.75 5.10
N ASP A 419 -3.14 18.06 6.36
CA ASP A 419 -2.54 19.33 6.80
C ASP A 419 -1.28 19.13 7.63
N GLY A 420 -0.47 18.15 7.28
CA GLY A 420 0.85 17.88 7.88
C GLY A 420 0.93 16.57 8.64
N VAL A 421 2.01 16.43 9.39
CA VAL A 421 2.27 15.31 10.26
C VAL A 421 2.20 15.76 11.72
N ALA A 422 1.58 14.96 12.56
CA ALA A 422 1.61 15.13 14.01
C ALA A 422 2.41 14.02 14.67
N LEU A 423 2.98 14.31 15.83
CA LEU A 423 3.73 13.38 16.66
C LEU A 423 3.21 13.45 18.08
N SER A 424 2.73 12.33 18.63
CA SER A 424 2.39 12.18 20.04
C SER A 424 3.42 11.29 20.73
N SER A 425 3.84 11.66 21.93
CA SER A 425 4.77 10.91 22.78
C SER A 425 4.10 10.31 24.03
N ASP A 426 2.83 10.51 24.23
CA ASP A 426 2.08 10.06 25.40
C ASP A 426 0.92 9.10 25.08
N MET A 427 0.67 8.83 23.82
CA MET A 427 -0.42 7.94 23.33
C MET A 427 -1.83 8.40 23.72
N HIS A 428 -1.98 9.67 24.09
CA HIS A 428 -3.23 10.32 24.49
C HIS A 428 -3.56 11.50 23.58
#